data_269997cfb01e8217d0434c19367747c3
#
_entry.id   269997cfb01e8217d0434c19367747c3
#
_cell.length_a   1.000
_cell.length_b   1.000
_cell.length_c   1.000
_cell.angle_alpha   90.00
_cell.angle_beta   90.00
_cell.angle_gamma   90.00
#
_symmetry.space_group_name_H-M   'P 1'
#
loop_
_entity.id
_entity.type
_entity.pdbx_description
1 polymer ?
#
loop_
_entity_poly.entity_id
_entity_poly.type
_entity_poly.pdbx_seq_one_letter_code
_entity_poly.pdbx_strand_id
1 'polypeptide(L)'
;MKRWKSFVSNVQLSATKMIVGIRIGYRSGPVNLYHCCVPKTGSQWIGKILSDPIFYRYSGLEGYHYQTSLPGGHDSRKISDRSFAAPFPKGTIVTPLYISFDNFTSLPKPERYKAFFVTRDPRDILISWYFSIKHSHALLGNISKLREILNGMSFDDGILYAMEHLDSSGQFQALASWIDVSRTDPNALVIRFEDLTGSTSVEVFEDLFRYCDIHVPQKILRRLLTKYSFEALAGRKRGEERKEEHYRKGISGDWKNYLSDALARRFEELAGNAVSRLGYRGWILPILFQPIMIDLG
;
A
#
# COMPACT_ATOMS: atom_id res chain seq x y z
N MET A 1 13.29 -28.89 0.11
CA MET A 1 13.33 -27.92 1.22
C MET A 1 12.26 -26.81 1.15
N LYS A 2 11.85 -26.28 -0.01
CA LYS A 2 10.82 -25.23 -0.12
C LYS A 2 9.40 -25.69 0.28
N ARG A 3 9.04 -26.93 0.01
CA ARG A 3 7.71 -27.50 0.37
C ARG A 3 7.51 -27.68 1.88
N TRP A 4 8.58 -27.89 2.63
CA TRP A 4 8.51 -28.05 4.09
C TRP A 4 8.30 -26.73 4.82
N LYS A 5 8.89 -25.63 4.30
CA LYS A 5 8.68 -24.28 4.88
C LYS A 5 7.23 -23.79 4.72
N SER A 6 6.60 -24.09 3.60
CA SER A 6 5.18 -23.78 3.38
C SER A 6 4.26 -24.60 4.29
N PHE A 7 4.59 -25.88 4.48
CA PHE A 7 3.82 -26.76 5.38
C PHE A 7 3.94 -26.35 6.85
N VAL A 8 5.14 -26.02 7.30
CA VAL A 8 5.38 -25.54 8.68
C VAL A 8 4.70 -24.19 8.93
N SER A 9 4.70 -23.27 7.96
CA SER A 9 3.96 -22.00 8.05
C SER A 9 2.46 -22.23 8.18
N ASN A 10 1.89 -23.14 7.38
CA ASN A 10 0.45 -23.45 7.43
C ASN A 10 0.06 -24.21 8.72
N VAL A 11 0.92 -25.08 9.23
CA VAL A 11 0.69 -25.78 10.49
C VAL A 11 0.81 -24.84 11.69
N GLN A 12 1.76 -23.89 11.68
CA GLN A 12 1.83 -22.85 12.70
C GLN A 12 0.61 -21.92 12.66
N LEU A 13 0.13 -21.53 11.48
CA LEU A 13 -1.09 -20.74 11.32
C LEU A 13 -2.32 -21.51 11.84
N SER A 14 -2.41 -22.81 11.55
CA SER A 14 -3.50 -23.67 12.01
C SER A 14 -3.45 -23.91 13.51
N ALA A 15 -2.27 -24.12 14.08
CA ALA A 15 -2.07 -24.27 15.52
C ALA A 15 -2.36 -22.97 16.28
N THR A 16 -1.97 -21.81 15.73
CA THR A 16 -2.31 -20.52 16.28
C THR A 16 -3.81 -20.24 16.22
N LYS A 17 -4.50 -20.71 15.17
CA LYS A 17 -5.97 -20.69 15.07
C LYS A 17 -6.65 -21.53 16.15
N MET A 18 -6.07 -22.68 16.52
CA MET A 18 -6.58 -23.54 17.59
C MET A 18 -6.38 -22.96 19.00
N ILE A 19 -5.24 -22.30 19.24
CA ILE A 19 -4.93 -21.69 20.54
C ILE A 19 -5.68 -20.37 20.73
N VAL A 20 -6.00 -19.65 19.65
CA VAL A 20 -6.78 -18.39 19.63
C VAL A 20 -8.30 -18.63 19.69
N GLY A 21 -8.76 -19.86 19.80
CA GLY A 21 -10.18 -20.24 19.88
C GLY A 21 -10.97 -19.70 21.08
N ILE A 22 -10.41 -18.87 21.93
CA ILE A 22 -11.16 -18.00 22.84
C ILE A 22 -11.62 -16.79 22.01
N ARG A 23 -12.79 -16.91 21.42
CA ARG A 23 -13.54 -15.80 20.79
C ARG A 23 -13.81 -14.75 21.87
N ILE A 24 -12.95 -13.74 21.94
CA ILE A 24 -13.36 -12.47 22.48
C ILE A 24 -14.38 -11.95 21.46
N GLY A 25 -15.62 -11.76 21.86
CA GLY A 25 -16.79 -11.59 21.01
C GLY A 25 -16.89 -10.31 20.19
N TYR A 26 -15.79 -9.80 19.63
CA TYR A 26 -15.77 -8.69 18.69
C TYR A 26 -15.75 -9.27 17.28
N ARG A 27 -16.93 -9.37 16.66
CA ARG A 27 -17.02 -9.54 15.21
C ARG A 27 -16.82 -8.17 14.59
N SER A 28 -15.91 -8.05 13.61
CA SER A 28 -15.85 -6.88 12.74
C SER A 28 -17.22 -6.66 12.09
N GLY A 29 -17.63 -5.41 11.92
CA GLY A 29 -18.86 -5.06 11.20
C GLY A 29 -18.85 -5.56 9.74
N PRO A 30 -17.75 -5.39 8.96
CA PRO A 30 -17.69 -5.80 7.57
C PRO A 30 -17.52 -7.33 7.43
N VAL A 31 -18.06 -7.86 6.33
CA VAL A 31 -17.80 -9.25 5.89
C VAL A 31 -16.42 -9.35 5.26
N ASN A 32 -16.02 -8.32 4.49
CA ASN A 32 -14.68 -8.22 3.90
C ASN A 32 -14.11 -6.81 4.11
N LEU A 33 -12.79 -6.75 4.26
CA LEU A 33 -12.01 -5.51 4.23
C LEU A 33 -11.10 -5.53 3.00
N TYR A 34 -11.03 -4.40 2.28
CA TYR A 34 -10.17 -4.23 1.11
C TYR A 34 -9.11 -3.18 1.39
N HIS A 35 -7.85 -3.61 1.43
CA HIS A 35 -6.69 -2.71 1.44
C HIS A 35 -6.27 -2.45 -0.01
N CYS A 36 -6.83 -1.40 -0.59
CA CYS A 36 -6.57 -0.95 -1.96
C CYS A 36 -5.35 -0.03 -1.99
N CYS A 37 -4.57 -0.12 -3.07
CA CYS A 37 -3.38 0.70 -3.22
C CYS A 37 -2.80 0.58 -4.65
N VAL A 38 -1.72 1.32 -4.90
CA VAL A 38 -0.79 1.04 -6.01
C VAL A 38 0.55 0.53 -5.46
N PRO A 39 1.44 -0.07 -6.27
CA PRO A 39 2.78 -0.43 -5.81
C PRO A 39 3.54 0.76 -5.21
N LYS A 40 4.37 0.51 -4.21
CA LYS A 40 5.26 1.48 -3.51
C LYS A 40 4.57 2.46 -2.55
N THR A 41 3.34 2.19 -2.15
CA THR A 41 2.61 2.92 -1.09
C THR A 41 2.71 2.27 0.29
N GLY A 42 3.72 1.44 0.54
CA GLY A 42 3.88 0.70 1.80
C GLY A 42 3.01 -0.54 1.91
N SER A 43 2.46 -1.03 0.81
CA SER A 43 1.49 -2.13 0.73
C SER A 43 1.94 -3.41 1.45
N GLN A 44 3.23 -3.79 1.32
CA GLN A 44 3.76 -4.98 1.99
C GLN A 44 3.86 -4.79 3.52
N TRP A 45 4.18 -3.59 3.97
CA TRP A 45 4.22 -3.23 5.37
C TRP A 45 2.83 -3.29 6.01
N ILE A 46 1.86 -2.61 5.39
CA ILE A 46 0.46 -2.61 5.85
C ILE A 46 -0.11 -4.03 5.80
N GLY A 47 0.18 -4.78 4.73
CA GLY A 47 -0.24 -6.16 4.60
C GLY A 47 0.26 -7.05 5.76
N LYS A 48 1.49 -6.84 6.25
CA LYS A 48 2.01 -7.55 7.44
C LYS A 48 1.23 -7.21 8.71
N ILE A 49 0.86 -5.94 8.90
CA ILE A 49 0.05 -5.49 10.05
C ILE A 49 -1.33 -6.15 10.00
N LEU A 50 -2.00 -6.09 8.85
CA LEU A 50 -3.35 -6.61 8.66
C LEU A 50 -3.43 -8.13 8.72
N SER A 51 -2.35 -8.83 8.38
CA SER A 51 -2.25 -10.30 8.42
C SER A 51 -1.68 -10.84 9.74
N ASP A 52 -1.39 -9.97 10.72
CA ASP A 52 -0.88 -10.39 12.02
C ASP A 52 -1.95 -11.17 12.81
N PRO A 53 -1.60 -12.28 13.47
CA PRO A 53 -2.53 -13.04 14.33
C PRO A 53 -3.18 -12.19 15.44
N ILE A 54 -2.48 -11.15 15.94
CA ILE A 54 -3.05 -10.21 16.89
C ILE A 54 -4.17 -9.41 16.23
N PHE A 55 -3.98 -8.91 15.00
CA PHE A 55 -5.00 -8.18 14.28
C PHE A 55 -6.22 -9.07 13.96
N TYR A 56 -5.98 -10.31 13.53
CA TYR A 56 -7.04 -11.31 13.33
C TYR A 56 -7.94 -11.50 14.57
N ARG A 57 -7.35 -11.50 15.78
CA ARG A 57 -8.10 -11.64 17.04
C ARG A 57 -9.19 -10.58 17.20
N TYR A 58 -8.93 -9.35 16.74
CA TYR A 58 -9.85 -8.21 16.87
C TYR A 58 -10.75 -8.04 15.64
N SER A 59 -10.26 -8.33 14.45
CA SER A 59 -11.02 -8.19 13.21
C SER A 59 -11.89 -9.40 12.89
N GLY A 60 -11.46 -10.61 13.26
CA GLY A 60 -12.06 -11.86 12.80
C GLY A 60 -11.87 -12.11 11.30
N LEU A 61 -11.08 -11.28 10.61
CA LEU A 61 -10.84 -11.35 9.17
C LEU A 61 -9.45 -11.90 8.89
N GLU A 62 -9.36 -12.85 7.95
CA GLU A 62 -8.10 -13.49 7.55
C GLU A 62 -7.43 -12.71 6.40
N GLY A 63 -6.10 -12.47 6.49
CA GLY A 63 -5.35 -11.87 5.39
C GLY A 63 -5.40 -12.73 4.13
N TYR A 64 -5.83 -12.16 3.00
CA TYR A 64 -5.92 -12.83 1.71
C TYR A 64 -5.07 -12.11 0.66
N HIS A 65 -4.05 -12.80 0.18
CA HIS A 65 -3.12 -12.31 -0.84
C HIS A 65 -3.49 -12.90 -2.20
N TYR A 66 -4.35 -12.23 -2.96
CA TYR A 66 -4.90 -12.75 -4.22
C TYR A 66 -3.83 -13.12 -5.25
N GLN A 67 -2.71 -12.41 -5.25
CA GLN A 67 -1.63 -12.67 -6.21
C GLN A 67 -1.00 -14.05 -6.04
N THR A 68 -1.03 -14.64 -4.84
CA THR A 68 -0.46 -15.97 -4.60
C THR A 68 -1.22 -17.09 -5.32
N SER A 69 -2.47 -16.86 -5.71
CA SER A 69 -3.27 -17.78 -6.51
C SER A 69 -3.11 -17.59 -8.03
N LEU A 70 -2.37 -16.56 -8.45
CA LEU A 70 -2.08 -16.32 -9.87
C LEU A 70 -0.82 -17.06 -10.34
N PRO A 71 -0.72 -17.38 -11.63
CA PRO A 71 0.50 -17.94 -12.21
C PRO A 71 1.72 -17.04 -11.92
N GLY A 72 2.79 -17.63 -11.39
CA GLY A 72 4.01 -16.91 -11.03
C GLY A 72 3.91 -16.05 -9.76
N GLY A 73 2.76 -16.07 -9.04
CA GLY A 73 2.60 -15.37 -7.76
C GLY A 73 2.52 -13.84 -7.87
N HIS A 74 2.23 -13.29 -9.04
CA HIS A 74 2.07 -11.87 -9.27
C HIS A 74 1.02 -11.59 -10.35
N ASP A 75 0.43 -10.40 -10.33
CA ASP A 75 -0.50 -9.94 -11.36
C ASP A 75 0.26 -9.11 -12.39
N SER A 76 0.49 -9.66 -13.57
CA SER A 76 1.21 -9.02 -14.67
C SER A 76 0.38 -8.01 -15.45
N ARG A 77 -0.94 -7.93 -15.21
CA ARG A 77 -1.81 -6.96 -15.89
C ARG A 77 -1.45 -5.53 -15.48
N LYS A 78 -1.66 -4.57 -16.37
CA LYS A 78 -1.64 -3.14 -16.01
C LYS A 78 -2.66 -2.89 -14.90
N ILE A 79 -2.42 -1.90 -14.04
CA ILE A 79 -3.33 -1.62 -12.92
C ILE A 79 -4.71 -1.20 -13.45
N SER A 80 -4.76 -0.45 -14.54
CA SER A 80 -6.00 -0.08 -15.25
C SER A 80 -6.84 -1.29 -15.70
N ASP A 81 -6.21 -2.42 -15.97
CA ASP A 81 -6.85 -3.59 -16.56
C ASP A 81 -7.22 -4.68 -15.54
N ARG A 82 -6.93 -4.43 -14.26
CA ARG A 82 -7.17 -5.40 -13.17
C ARG A 82 -8.61 -5.42 -12.74
N SER A 83 -9.41 -6.21 -13.43
CA SER A 83 -10.79 -6.52 -13.07
C SER A 83 -10.91 -7.93 -12.50
N PHE A 84 -11.98 -8.17 -11.72
CA PHE A 84 -12.26 -9.45 -11.07
C PHE A 84 -13.72 -9.80 -11.29
N ALA A 85 -13.98 -10.92 -11.98
CA ALA A 85 -15.33 -11.36 -12.31
C ALA A 85 -16.05 -12.06 -11.14
N ALA A 86 -15.29 -12.55 -10.15
CA ALA A 86 -15.82 -13.22 -8.97
C ALA A 86 -15.46 -12.45 -7.69
N PRO A 87 -16.30 -12.54 -6.63
CA PRO A 87 -15.98 -11.96 -5.34
C PRO A 87 -14.80 -12.67 -4.70
N PHE A 88 -14.04 -11.94 -3.89
CA PHE A 88 -13.04 -12.54 -3.01
C PHE A 88 -13.71 -13.35 -1.88
N PRO A 89 -12.98 -14.30 -1.27
CA PRO A 89 -13.53 -15.12 -0.20
C PRO A 89 -14.08 -14.28 0.96
N LYS A 90 -15.23 -14.66 1.51
CA LYS A 90 -15.82 -14.00 2.68
C LYS A 90 -14.95 -14.21 3.93
N GLY A 91 -14.99 -13.23 4.84
CA GLY A 91 -14.20 -13.28 6.07
C GLY A 91 -12.74 -12.92 5.87
N THR A 92 -12.42 -12.19 4.79
CA THR A 92 -11.03 -11.88 4.46
C THR A 92 -10.72 -10.38 4.42
N ILE A 93 -9.45 -10.07 4.65
CA ILE A 93 -8.83 -8.81 4.31
C ILE A 93 -8.05 -9.02 3.01
N VAL A 94 -8.55 -8.48 1.91
CA VAL A 94 -7.83 -8.54 0.63
C VAL A 94 -6.68 -7.54 0.67
N THR A 95 -5.44 -8.02 0.77
CA THR A 95 -4.27 -7.15 1.01
C THR A 95 -2.99 -7.71 0.37
N PRO A 96 -2.23 -6.91 -0.41
CA PRO A 96 -2.67 -5.66 -1.03
C PRO A 96 -3.57 -5.92 -2.24
N LEU A 97 -4.52 -5.05 -2.51
CA LEU A 97 -5.30 -5.05 -3.73
C LEU A 97 -4.87 -3.87 -4.61
N TYR A 98 -4.07 -4.14 -5.64
CA TYR A 98 -3.60 -3.11 -6.58
C TYR A 98 -4.66 -2.89 -7.65
N ILE A 99 -5.43 -1.80 -7.54
CA ILE A 99 -6.64 -1.58 -8.36
C ILE A 99 -6.97 -0.09 -8.50
N SER A 100 -7.53 0.33 -9.64
CA SER A 100 -8.18 1.64 -9.82
C SER A 100 -9.55 1.67 -9.12
N PHE A 101 -10.08 2.86 -8.86
CA PHE A 101 -11.39 2.99 -8.23
C PHE A 101 -12.52 2.45 -9.13
N ASP A 102 -12.46 2.71 -10.44
CA ASP A 102 -13.47 2.23 -11.40
C ASP A 102 -13.55 0.70 -11.39
N ASN A 103 -12.40 0.03 -11.42
CA ASN A 103 -12.33 -1.43 -11.34
C ASN A 103 -12.73 -1.96 -9.95
N PHE A 104 -12.43 -1.21 -8.87
CA PHE A 104 -12.91 -1.54 -7.53
C PHE A 104 -14.43 -1.43 -7.43
N THR A 105 -15.05 -0.42 -8.04
CA THR A 105 -16.51 -0.25 -8.07
C THR A 105 -17.18 -1.43 -8.76
N SER A 106 -16.61 -1.91 -9.86
CA SER A 106 -17.12 -3.05 -10.63
C SER A 106 -16.83 -4.43 -9.99
N LEU A 107 -15.96 -4.49 -8.98
CA LEU A 107 -15.66 -5.74 -8.28
C LEU A 107 -16.91 -6.26 -7.54
N PRO A 108 -17.31 -7.53 -7.70
CA PRO A 108 -18.36 -8.14 -6.89
C PRO A 108 -17.96 -8.16 -5.40
N LYS A 109 -18.74 -7.48 -4.57
CA LYS A 109 -18.48 -7.32 -3.13
C LYS A 109 -19.69 -7.79 -2.31
N PRO A 110 -19.51 -8.31 -1.07
CA PRO A 110 -20.62 -8.52 -0.16
C PRO A 110 -21.26 -7.16 0.20
N GLU A 111 -22.52 -7.15 0.57
CA GLU A 111 -23.26 -5.94 0.96
C GLU A 111 -22.54 -5.16 2.08
N ARG A 112 -22.05 -5.87 3.10
CA ARG A 112 -21.27 -5.28 4.20
C ARG A 112 -19.79 -5.44 3.93
N TYR A 113 -19.17 -4.41 3.38
CA TYR A 113 -17.72 -4.31 3.23
C TYR A 113 -17.21 -2.96 3.72
N LYS A 114 -15.91 -2.91 3.99
CA LYS A 114 -15.15 -1.66 4.13
C LYS A 114 -13.92 -1.73 3.23
N ALA A 115 -13.49 -0.57 2.76
CA ALA A 115 -12.30 -0.42 1.94
C ALA A 115 -11.51 0.81 2.39
N PHE A 116 -10.22 0.75 2.23
CA PHE A 116 -9.38 1.94 2.28
C PHE A 116 -8.31 1.88 1.20
N PHE A 117 -8.05 3.03 0.60
CA PHE A 117 -6.99 3.19 -0.38
C PHE A 117 -5.81 3.94 0.22
N VAL A 118 -4.63 3.35 0.17
CA VAL A 118 -3.43 4.03 0.62
C VAL A 118 -2.78 4.75 -0.55
N THR A 119 -2.81 6.08 -0.49
CA THR A 119 -2.08 6.95 -1.41
C THR A 119 -0.71 7.32 -0.84
N ARG A 120 0.18 7.80 -1.69
CA ARG A 120 1.51 8.32 -1.33
C ARG A 120 1.90 9.37 -2.35
N ASP A 121 2.79 10.30 -1.97
CA ASP A 121 3.35 11.27 -2.92
C ASP A 121 3.86 10.53 -4.18
N PRO A 122 3.28 10.81 -5.37
CA PRO A 122 3.64 10.09 -6.59
C PRO A 122 5.14 10.21 -6.94
N ARG A 123 5.80 11.29 -6.50
CA ARG A 123 7.26 11.48 -6.68
C ARG A 123 8.06 10.52 -5.81
N ASP A 124 7.62 10.28 -4.57
CA ASP A 124 8.23 9.27 -3.70
C ASP A 124 7.95 7.84 -4.20
N ILE A 125 6.79 7.61 -4.82
CA ILE A 125 6.49 6.34 -5.50
C ILE A 125 7.49 6.10 -6.61
N LEU A 126 7.74 7.10 -7.47
CA LEU A 126 8.71 7.04 -8.56
C LEU A 126 10.10 6.64 -8.05
N ILE A 127 10.65 7.38 -7.09
CA ILE A 127 11.97 7.10 -6.52
C ILE A 127 12.03 5.72 -5.87
N SER A 128 10.98 5.36 -5.11
CA SER A 128 10.89 4.05 -4.49
C SER A 128 10.79 2.91 -5.51
N TRP A 129 10.11 3.12 -6.64
CA TRP A 129 10.00 2.17 -7.73
C TRP A 129 11.36 1.97 -8.41
N TYR A 130 12.02 3.08 -8.81
CA TYR A 130 13.32 3.04 -9.46
C TYR A 130 14.35 2.22 -8.67
N PHE A 131 14.58 2.58 -7.39
CA PHE A 131 15.55 1.86 -6.57
C PHE A 131 15.14 0.40 -6.31
N SER A 132 13.86 0.14 -6.13
CA SER A 132 13.37 -1.20 -5.91
C SER A 132 13.62 -2.09 -7.13
N ILE A 133 13.26 -1.65 -8.33
CA ILE A 133 13.47 -2.44 -9.56
C ILE A 133 14.95 -2.65 -9.79
N LYS A 134 15.74 -1.58 -9.69
CA LYS A 134 17.18 -1.63 -9.95
C LYS A 134 17.93 -2.57 -8.99
N HIS A 135 17.50 -2.67 -7.72
CA HIS A 135 18.31 -3.35 -6.69
C HIS A 135 17.59 -4.47 -5.94
N SER A 136 16.41 -4.24 -5.38
CA SER A 136 15.87 -5.08 -4.31
C SER A 136 14.60 -5.88 -4.64
N HIS A 137 13.89 -5.58 -5.74
CA HIS A 137 12.66 -6.29 -6.07
C HIS A 137 12.94 -7.75 -6.43
N ALA A 138 12.08 -8.66 -5.97
CA ALA A 138 12.17 -10.06 -6.38
C ALA A 138 12.05 -10.20 -7.91
N LEU A 139 12.83 -11.12 -8.50
CA LEU A 139 12.87 -11.35 -9.95
C LEU A 139 11.61 -12.14 -10.39
N LEU A 140 10.46 -11.50 -10.35
CA LEU A 140 9.17 -12.03 -10.77
C LEU A 140 8.72 -11.36 -12.08
N GLY A 141 8.10 -12.11 -12.96
CA GLY A 141 7.62 -11.59 -14.25
C GLY A 141 8.74 -10.95 -15.06
N ASN A 142 8.55 -9.69 -15.45
CA ASN A 142 9.50 -8.94 -16.29
C ASN A 142 10.57 -8.14 -15.50
N ILE A 143 10.65 -8.31 -14.17
CA ILE A 143 11.55 -7.52 -13.32
C ILE A 143 13.03 -7.71 -13.71
N SER A 144 13.44 -8.91 -14.11
CA SER A 144 14.80 -9.14 -14.58
C SER A 144 15.14 -8.24 -15.78
N LYS A 145 14.26 -8.19 -16.77
CA LYS A 145 14.43 -7.34 -17.97
C LYS A 145 14.44 -5.85 -17.62
N LEU A 146 13.52 -5.40 -16.74
CA LEU A 146 13.48 -4.00 -16.30
C LEU A 146 14.76 -3.61 -15.56
N ARG A 147 15.29 -4.51 -14.73
CA ARG A 147 16.56 -4.30 -14.01
C ARG A 147 17.75 -4.17 -14.97
N GLU A 148 17.81 -5.01 -15.97
CA GLU A 148 18.84 -4.95 -17.00
C GLU A 148 18.80 -3.61 -17.75
N ILE A 149 17.62 -3.17 -18.19
CA ILE A 149 17.41 -1.88 -18.84
C ILE A 149 17.90 -0.74 -17.93
N LEU A 150 17.45 -0.68 -16.68
CA LEU A 150 17.85 0.38 -15.75
C LEU A 150 19.34 0.36 -15.40
N ASN A 151 20.00 -0.80 -15.44
CA ASN A 151 21.43 -0.89 -15.20
C ASN A 151 22.27 -0.37 -16.36
N GLY A 152 21.72 -0.39 -17.58
CA GLY A 152 22.35 0.18 -18.77
C GLY A 152 22.15 1.69 -18.95
N MET A 153 21.36 2.33 -18.06
CA MET A 153 21.01 3.76 -18.15
C MET A 153 21.76 4.60 -17.13
N SER A 154 21.99 5.89 -17.47
CA SER A 154 22.33 6.91 -16.49
C SER A 154 21.23 7.04 -15.44
N PHE A 155 21.50 7.75 -14.33
CA PHE A 155 20.47 7.96 -13.30
C PHE A 155 19.27 8.72 -13.87
N ASP A 156 19.50 9.83 -14.57
CA ASP A 156 18.44 10.69 -15.09
C ASP A 156 17.61 9.98 -16.17
N ASP A 157 18.25 9.28 -17.09
CA ASP A 157 17.55 8.46 -18.10
C ASP A 157 16.73 7.34 -17.45
N GLY A 158 17.28 6.72 -16.43
CA GLY A 158 16.57 5.68 -15.67
C GLY A 158 15.36 6.23 -14.89
N ILE A 159 15.40 7.46 -14.39
CA ILE A 159 14.26 8.13 -13.76
C ILE A 159 13.21 8.50 -14.82
N LEU A 160 13.61 9.02 -15.99
CA LEU A 160 12.70 9.28 -17.10
C LEU A 160 11.99 8.00 -17.57
N TYR A 161 12.75 6.92 -17.76
CA TYR A 161 12.18 5.61 -18.07
C TYR A 161 11.19 5.13 -17.02
N ALA A 162 11.51 5.32 -15.74
CA ALA A 162 10.61 4.94 -14.64
C ALA A 162 9.32 5.75 -14.65
N MET A 163 9.36 7.07 -14.95
CA MET A 163 8.17 7.91 -15.10
C MET A 163 7.25 7.38 -16.20
N GLU A 164 7.79 7.14 -17.39
CA GLU A 164 7.03 6.63 -18.54
C GLU A 164 6.46 5.23 -18.28
N HIS A 165 7.22 4.38 -17.60
CA HIS A 165 6.77 3.05 -17.22
C HIS A 165 5.60 3.09 -16.22
N LEU A 166 5.67 3.94 -15.20
CA LEU A 166 4.61 4.09 -14.20
C LEU A 166 3.33 4.68 -14.82
N ASP A 167 3.47 5.65 -15.73
CA ASP A 167 2.35 6.22 -16.46
C ASP A 167 1.71 5.17 -17.39
N SER A 168 2.49 4.55 -18.26
CA SER A 168 2.01 3.54 -19.22
C SER A 168 1.43 2.29 -18.56
N SER A 169 1.81 1.99 -17.31
CA SER A 169 1.23 0.90 -16.50
C SER A 169 -0.10 1.26 -15.83
N GLY A 170 -0.56 2.52 -15.98
CA GLY A 170 -1.80 3.03 -15.38
C GLY A 170 -1.69 3.36 -13.90
N GLN A 171 -0.46 3.49 -13.34
CA GLN A 171 -0.30 3.71 -11.91
C GLN A 171 -0.73 5.11 -11.45
N PHE A 172 -0.41 6.15 -12.24
CA PHE A 172 -0.84 7.52 -11.92
C PHE A 172 -2.34 7.70 -12.11
N GLN A 173 -2.92 7.09 -13.14
CA GLN A 173 -4.35 7.08 -13.38
C GLN A 173 -5.10 6.37 -12.25
N ALA A 174 -4.59 5.24 -11.78
CA ALA A 174 -5.16 4.52 -10.64
C ALA A 174 -5.11 5.35 -9.35
N LEU A 175 -4.01 6.04 -9.07
CA LEU A 175 -3.93 6.98 -7.94
C LEU A 175 -4.99 8.08 -8.05
N ALA A 176 -5.11 8.70 -9.22
CA ALA A 176 -6.05 9.78 -9.46
C ALA A 176 -7.51 9.33 -9.36
N SER A 177 -7.83 8.09 -9.73
CA SER A 177 -9.21 7.57 -9.69
C SER A 177 -9.81 7.51 -8.29
N TRP A 178 -8.98 7.46 -7.23
CA TRP A 178 -9.45 7.36 -5.85
C TRP A 178 -9.69 8.71 -5.16
N ILE A 179 -9.44 9.84 -5.83
CA ILE A 179 -9.47 11.18 -5.20
C ILE A 179 -10.85 11.54 -4.64
N ASP A 180 -11.90 11.22 -5.38
CA ASP A 180 -13.27 11.59 -5.01
C ASP A 180 -14.08 10.41 -4.42
N VAL A 181 -13.41 9.37 -3.93
CA VAL A 181 -14.04 8.13 -3.47
C VAL A 181 -15.08 8.33 -2.38
N SER A 182 -14.79 9.19 -1.40
CA SER A 182 -15.70 9.42 -0.26
C SER A 182 -17.05 10.03 -0.65
N ARG A 183 -17.12 10.64 -1.85
CA ARG A 183 -18.38 11.18 -2.40
C ARG A 183 -19.23 10.13 -3.11
N THR A 184 -18.61 9.03 -3.53
CA THR A 184 -19.24 7.99 -4.36
C THR A 184 -19.45 6.69 -3.60
N ASP A 185 -18.61 6.36 -2.64
CA ASP A 185 -18.68 5.14 -1.84
C ASP A 185 -18.41 5.41 -0.35
N PRO A 186 -19.44 5.46 0.51
CA PRO A 186 -19.28 5.73 1.94
C PRO A 186 -18.58 4.60 2.69
N ASN A 187 -18.38 3.44 2.05
CA ASN A 187 -17.62 2.31 2.59
C ASN A 187 -16.15 2.31 2.21
N ALA A 188 -15.70 3.34 1.47
CA ALA A 188 -14.32 3.46 1.04
C ALA A 188 -13.68 4.79 1.51
N LEU A 189 -12.45 4.73 2.01
CA LEU A 189 -11.68 5.85 2.55
C LEU A 189 -10.34 5.97 1.81
N VAL A 190 -9.86 7.18 1.59
CA VAL A 190 -8.47 7.43 1.15
C VAL A 190 -7.64 7.90 2.33
N ILE A 191 -6.47 7.29 2.52
CA ILE A 191 -5.53 7.63 3.58
C ILE A 191 -4.12 7.78 3.02
N ARG A 192 -3.34 8.72 3.56
CA ARG A 192 -1.98 8.95 3.10
C ARG A 192 -0.98 8.05 3.83
N PHE A 193 -0.04 7.51 3.08
CA PHE A 193 1.11 6.80 3.64
C PHE A 193 1.90 7.65 4.64
N GLU A 194 2.02 8.95 4.34
CA GLU A 194 2.71 9.92 5.18
C GLU A 194 2.07 10.04 6.56
N ASP A 195 0.74 10.02 6.65
CA ASP A 195 0.00 10.07 7.91
C ASP A 195 0.18 8.77 8.70
N LEU A 196 0.12 7.61 8.00
CA LEU A 196 0.35 6.30 8.60
C LEU A 196 1.79 6.12 9.15
N THR A 197 2.76 6.90 8.65
CA THR A 197 4.17 6.81 9.05
C THR A 197 4.65 8.02 9.85
N GLY A 198 3.79 9.00 10.08
CA GLY A 198 4.06 10.23 10.84
C GLY A 198 4.13 10.03 12.35
N SER A 199 4.29 11.12 13.09
CA SER A 199 4.35 11.13 14.56
C SER A 199 3.03 10.73 15.22
N THR A 200 1.91 10.92 14.53
CA THR A 200 0.54 10.57 14.96
C THR A 200 0.06 9.24 14.40
N SER A 201 0.99 8.38 13.96
CA SER A 201 0.64 7.12 13.26
C SER A 201 -0.30 6.22 14.06
N VAL A 202 -0.19 6.19 15.39
CA VAL A 202 -1.06 5.35 16.24
C VAL A 202 -2.51 5.84 16.18
N GLU A 203 -2.71 7.12 16.29
CA GLU A 203 -4.03 7.79 16.24
C GLU A 203 -4.64 7.59 14.84
N VAL A 204 -3.86 7.76 13.79
CA VAL A 204 -4.30 7.55 12.40
C VAL A 204 -4.70 6.10 12.15
N PHE A 205 -3.96 5.12 12.66
CA PHE A 205 -4.36 3.70 12.56
C PHE A 205 -5.59 3.38 13.41
N GLU A 206 -5.74 4.02 14.58
CA GLU A 206 -6.91 3.85 15.43
C GLU A 206 -8.16 4.35 14.70
N ASP A 207 -8.12 5.54 14.10
CA ASP A 207 -9.21 6.10 13.31
C ASP A 207 -9.53 5.29 12.07
N LEU A 208 -8.49 4.83 11.33
CA LEU A 208 -8.66 3.94 10.20
C LEU A 208 -9.38 2.64 10.59
N PHE A 209 -8.96 2.01 11.69
CA PHE A 209 -9.60 0.76 12.12
C PHE A 209 -11.01 0.99 12.66
N ARG A 210 -11.25 2.11 13.34
CA ARG A 210 -12.59 2.51 13.77
C ARG A 210 -13.51 2.73 12.57
N TYR A 211 -13.05 3.42 11.52
CA TYR A 211 -13.78 3.54 10.25
C TYR A 211 -14.11 2.17 9.64
N CYS A 212 -13.22 1.20 9.76
CA CYS A 212 -13.43 -0.17 9.31
C CYS A 212 -14.29 -1.02 10.27
N ASP A 213 -14.90 -0.44 11.30
CA ASP A 213 -15.63 -1.16 12.37
C ASP A 213 -14.79 -2.22 13.08
N ILE A 214 -13.48 -1.98 13.24
CA ILE A 214 -12.53 -2.87 13.92
C ILE A 214 -11.96 -2.13 15.13
N HIS A 215 -12.24 -2.66 16.33
CA HIS A 215 -11.79 -2.06 17.58
C HIS A 215 -10.55 -2.78 18.14
N VAL A 216 -9.39 -2.18 17.96
CA VAL A 216 -8.12 -2.65 18.53
C VAL A 216 -7.75 -1.75 19.71
N PRO A 217 -7.61 -2.27 20.95
CA PRO A 217 -7.18 -1.45 22.09
C PRO A 217 -5.85 -0.74 21.81
N GLN A 218 -5.75 0.55 22.15
CA GLN A 218 -4.59 1.39 21.80
C GLN A 218 -3.25 0.76 22.24
N LYS A 219 -3.21 0.15 23.44
CA LYS A 219 -1.99 -0.55 23.92
C LYS A 219 -1.58 -1.69 22.99
N ILE A 220 -2.53 -2.42 22.46
CA ILE A 220 -2.28 -3.53 21.51
C ILE A 220 -1.87 -2.97 20.16
N LEU A 221 -2.53 -1.93 19.70
CA LEU A 221 -2.20 -1.24 18.46
C LEU A 221 -0.76 -0.69 18.49
N ARG A 222 -0.36 0.02 19.56
CA ARG A 222 1.03 0.48 19.75
C ARG A 222 2.03 -0.66 19.66
N ARG A 223 1.76 -1.79 20.33
CA ARG A 223 2.62 -2.97 20.27
C ARG A 223 2.72 -3.56 18.86
N LEU A 224 1.60 -3.61 18.14
CA LEU A 224 1.54 -4.10 16.77
C LEU A 224 2.36 -3.20 15.83
N LEU A 225 2.18 -1.88 15.91
CA LEU A 225 2.92 -0.92 15.10
C LEU A 225 4.42 -0.90 15.42
N THR A 226 4.80 -1.06 16.70
CA THR A 226 6.20 -1.20 17.09
C THR A 226 6.84 -2.46 16.49
N LYS A 227 6.12 -3.60 16.50
CA LYS A 227 6.58 -4.87 15.89
C LYS A 227 6.90 -4.73 14.41
N TYR A 228 6.16 -3.88 13.70
CA TYR A 228 6.30 -3.63 12.27
C TYR A 228 6.87 -2.24 11.97
N SER A 229 7.51 -1.59 12.93
CA SER A 229 8.21 -0.32 12.66
C SER A 229 9.33 -0.50 11.63
N PHE A 230 9.73 0.59 10.99
CA PHE A 230 10.86 0.56 10.05
C PHE A 230 12.11 -0.01 10.73
N GLU A 231 12.37 0.43 11.96
CA GLU A 231 13.54 0.00 12.74
C GLU A 231 13.50 -1.50 13.04
N ALA A 232 12.32 -2.03 13.37
CA ALA A 232 12.16 -3.46 13.63
C ALA A 232 12.29 -4.32 12.36
N LEU A 233 11.85 -3.80 11.20
CA LEU A 233 11.90 -4.52 9.94
C LEU A 233 13.22 -4.38 9.19
N ALA A 234 13.87 -3.22 9.28
CA ALA A 234 15.11 -2.90 8.59
C ALA A 234 16.37 -3.04 9.44
N GLY A 235 16.23 -3.16 10.78
CA GLY A 235 17.37 -3.24 11.71
C GLY A 235 18.22 -1.97 11.80
N ARG A 236 17.67 -0.80 11.38
CA ARG A 236 18.36 0.50 11.38
C ARG A 236 17.37 1.65 11.51
N LYS A 237 17.85 2.86 11.78
CA LYS A 237 17.03 4.06 11.96
C LYS A 237 16.46 4.55 10.63
N ARG A 238 15.30 5.19 10.68
CA ARG A 238 14.73 5.93 9.53
C ARG A 238 15.72 7.00 9.06
N GLY A 239 15.81 7.13 7.74
CA GLY A 239 16.78 8.05 7.10
C GLY A 239 18.10 7.39 6.71
N GLU A 240 18.49 6.30 7.36
CA GLU A 240 19.66 5.50 6.96
C GLU A 240 19.33 4.71 5.70
N GLU A 241 19.95 5.09 4.59
CA GLU A 241 19.66 4.49 3.29
C GLU A 241 20.47 3.23 3.04
N ARG A 242 19.79 2.19 2.52
CA ARG A 242 20.40 1.02 1.87
C ARG A 242 19.63 0.70 0.58
N LYS A 243 20.25 1.03 -0.54
CA LYS A 243 19.62 0.94 -1.87
C LYS A 243 19.26 -0.48 -2.28
N GLU A 244 20.02 -1.44 -1.80
CA GLU A 244 19.90 -2.87 -2.10
C GLU A 244 18.81 -3.57 -1.27
N GLU A 245 18.26 -2.88 -0.26
CA GLU A 245 17.28 -3.46 0.63
C GLU A 245 15.84 -3.04 0.28
N HIS A 246 14.89 -3.94 0.55
CA HIS A 246 13.46 -3.67 0.34
C HIS A 246 12.96 -2.45 1.14
N TYR A 247 13.39 -2.33 2.40
CA TYR A 247 13.13 -1.15 3.23
C TYR A 247 14.28 -0.15 3.08
N ARG A 248 14.29 0.61 1.97
CA ARG A 248 15.44 1.44 1.57
C ARG A 248 15.81 2.53 2.58
N LYS A 249 14.89 3.42 2.94
CA LYS A 249 15.19 4.63 3.75
C LYS A 249 14.12 4.96 4.80
N GLY A 250 12.87 4.57 4.58
CA GLY A 250 11.78 4.72 5.56
C GLY A 250 11.31 6.15 5.79
N ILE A 251 11.58 7.09 4.88
CA ILE A 251 11.14 8.49 4.98
C ILE A 251 10.26 8.89 3.80
N SER A 252 9.46 9.94 4.00
CA SER A 252 8.68 10.62 2.96
C SER A 252 9.37 11.90 2.53
N GLY A 253 9.10 12.37 1.29
CA GLY A 253 9.72 13.55 0.72
C GLY A 253 11.15 13.35 0.22
N ASP A 254 11.61 12.10 0.14
CA ASP A 254 12.97 11.75 -0.29
C ASP A 254 13.21 12.05 -1.78
N TRP A 255 12.15 12.19 -2.57
CA TRP A 255 12.21 12.59 -3.97
C TRP A 255 12.99 13.90 -4.20
N LYS A 256 12.98 14.82 -3.22
CA LYS A 256 13.72 16.10 -3.26
C LYS A 256 15.23 15.92 -3.37
N ASN A 257 15.76 14.78 -2.94
CA ASN A 257 17.17 14.47 -3.00
C ASN A 257 17.61 13.89 -4.36
N TYR A 258 16.63 13.59 -5.25
CA TYR A 258 16.88 12.84 -6.48
C TYR A 258 16.37 13.51 -7.75
N LEU A 259 15.30 14.29 -7.66
CA LEU A 259 14.73 14.96 -8.82
C LEU A 259 15.39 16.33 -8.99
N SER A 260 16.14 16.50 -10.09
CA SER A 260 16.56 17.81 -10.57
C SER A 260 15.35 18.63 -11.03
N ASP A 261 15.51 19.94 -11.21
CA ASP A 261 14.45 20.81 -11.72
C ASP A 261 13.93 20.36 -13.09
N ALA A 262 14.78 19.80 -13.95
CA ALA A 262 14.39 19.27 -15.25
C ALA A 262 13.52 18.02 -15.10
N LEU A 263 13.93 17.06 -14.26
CA LEU A 263 13.17 15.86 -13.97
C LEU A 263 11.85 16.18 -13.27
N ALA A 264 11.84 17.15 -12.37
CA ALA A 264 10.63 17.57 -11.68
C ALA A 264 9.61 18.21 -12.63
N ARG A 265 10.06 19.07 -13.58
CA ARG A 265 9.18 19.60 -14.64
C ARG A 265 8.61 18.50 -15.51
N ARG A 266 9.44 17.54 -15.94
CA ARG A 266 8.96 16.40 -16.72
C ARG A 266 7.94 15.55 -15.97
N PHE A 267 8.15 15.34 -14.68
CA PHE A 267 7.20 14.65 -13.83
C PHE A 267 5.87 15.42 -13.72
N GLU A 268 5.92 16.74 -13.57
CA GLU A 268 4.72 17.58 -13.49
C GLU A 268 3.91 17.53 -14.80
N GLU A 269 4.56 17.47 -15.96
CA GLU A 269 3.90 17.30 -17.25
C GLU A 269 3.13 15.95 -17.33
N LEU A 270 3.71 14.88 -16.81
CA LEU A 270 3.12 13.53 -16.86
C LEU A 270 2.07 13.29 -15.77
N ALA A 271 2.35 13.72 -14.56
CA ALA A 271 1.60 13.31 -13.36
C ALA A 271 1.18 14.49 -12.45
N GLY A 272 1.44 15.75 -12.84
CA GLY A 272 1.21 16.92 -11.97
C GLY A 272 -0.23 17.11 -11.53
N ASN A 273 -1.19 16.74 -12.37
CA ASN A 273 -2.61 16.75 -12.01
C ASN A 273 -2.90 15.77 -10.86
N ALA A 274 -2.27 14.59 -10.84
CA ALA A 274 -2.42 13.63 -9.74
C ALA A 274 -1.78 14.16 -8.44
N VAL A 275 -0.59 14.81 -8.54
CA VAL A 275 0.09 15.40 -7.38
C VAL A 275 -0.79 16.44 -6.68
N SER A 276 -1.27 17.42 -7.44
CA SER A 276 -2.09 18.52 -6.91
C SER A 276 -3.45 18.04 -6.39
N ARG A 277 -4.14 17.19 -7.14
CA ARG A 277 -5.46 16.65 -6.75
C ARG A 277 -5.37 15.74 -5.51
N LEU A 278 -4.28 15.00 -5.31
CA LEU A 278 -4.02 14.24 -4.09
C LEU A 278 -3.59 15.14 -2.91
N GLY A 279 -3.53 16.46 -3.11
CA GLY A 279 -3.20 17.44 -2.09
C GLY A 279 -1.72 17.45 -1.70
N TYR A 280 -0.83 16.93 -2.57
CA TYR A 280 0.60 17.15 -2.44
C TYR A 280 0.98 18.48 -3.09
N ARG A 281 1.90 19.23 -2.46
CA ARG A 281 2.33 20.51 -3.01
C ARG A 281 3.15 20.28 -4.28
N GLY A 282 2.86 21.06 -5.32
CA GLY A 282 3.71 21.15 -6.51
C GLY A 282 5.12 21.66 -6.18
N TRP A 283 6.01 21.68 -7.17
CA TRP A 283 7.40 22.15 -7.01
C TRP A 283 7.49 23.67 -6.69
N ILE A 284 6.46 24.45 -7.03
CA ILE A 284 6.52 25.94 -6.95
C ILE A 284 5.37 26.50 -6.11
N LEU A 285 5.77 27.27 -5.08
CA LEU A 285 5.09 28.24 -4.21
C LEU A 285 4.35 27.76 -2.95
N PRO A 286 4.55 28.52 -1.85
CA PRO A 286 3.81 28.27 -0.61
C PRO A 286 2.43 28.94 -0.69
N ILE A 287 1.39 28.19 -0.89
CA ILE A 287 0.03 28.65 -0.65
C ILE A 287 -0.52 27.90 0.56
N LEU A 288 -1.08 28.68 1.47
CA LEU A 288 -1.58 28.32 2.79
C LEU A 288 -2.48 27.07 2.79
N PHE A 289 -2.16 26.14 3.67
CA PHE A 289 -2.96 24.95 3.95
C PHE A 289 -4.16 25.30 4.81
N GLN A 290 -5.33 24.80 4.41
CA GLN A 290 -6.33 24.38 5.38
C GLN A 290 -6.31 22.85 5.46
N PRO A 291 -6.27 22.25 6.67
CA PRO A 291 -6.49 20.83 6.82
C PRO A 291 -7.91 20.52 6.36
N ILE A 292 -8.09 19.45 5.61
CA ILE A 292 -9.43 18.91 5.32
C ILE A 292 -9.96 18.41 6.67
N MET A 293 -10.67 19.27 7.39
CA MET A 293 -11.50 18.85 8.49
C MET A 293 -12.67 18.09 7.88
N ILE A 294 -12.72 16.79 8.10
CA ILE A 294 -13.92 16.02 7.87
C ILE A 294 -14.87 16.44 8.98
N ASP A 295 -15.80 17.32 8.65
CA ASP A 295 -16.94 17.65 9.52
C ASP A 295 -17.82 16.39 9.58
N LEU A 296 -17.72 15.68 10.71
CA LEU A 296 -18.62 14.60 11.06
C LEU A 296 -19.79 15.24 11.84
N GLY A 297 -20.67 15.94 11.08
CA GLY A 297 -21.97 16.36 11.59
C GLY A 297 -22.89 15.17 11.88
#